data_b91fb82a7931dceec41631a3aacbfd71
#
_entry.id   b91fb82a7931dceec41631a3aacbfd71
#
_cell.length_a   1.000
_cell.length_b   1.000
_cell.length_c   1.000
_cell.angle_alpha   90.00
_cell.angle_beta   90.00
_cell.angle_gamma   90.00
#
_symmetry.space_group_name_H-M   'P 1'
#
loop_
_entity.id
_entity.type
_entity.pdbx_description
1 polymer ?
#
loop_
_entity_poly.entity_id
_entity_poly.type
_entity_poly.pdbx_seq_one_letter_code
_entity_poly.pdbx_strand_id
1 'polypeptide(L)'
;MFVDIAKIKIKAGNGGDGAVTFHREKYVASGGPDGGDGGKGGDIIFEVDDNLATLADFRYKRKYTAPDGKRGDGGRRRGKNGENLVIKIPRGTIIREAESNAVMADMSEKTSFVAAKGGRGGWGNTHFKTPTRQTPRFAKSGTPGAVSYTHLRAHETCADL
;
A
#
# COMPACT_ATOMS: atom_id res chain seq x y z
N MET A 1 -15.28 -24.44 -22.57
CA MET A 1 -15.15 -23.50 -21.44
C MET A 1 -13.86 -22.73 -21.56
N PHE A 2 -13.98 -21.45 -21.53
CA PHE A 2 -12.81 -20.59 -21.62
C PHE A 2 -12.35 -20.19 -20.22
N VAL A 3 -11.07 -20.31 -19.94
CA VAL A 3 -10.50 -19.92 -18.65
C VAL A 3 -9.30 -19.01 -18.89
N ASP A 4 -9.40 -17.80 -18.36
CA ASP A 4 -8.29 -16.87 -18.36
C ASP A 4 -7.45 -17.06 -17.11
N ILE A 5 -6.15 -17.11 -17.27
CA ILE A 5 -5.20 -17.19 -16.17
C ILE A 5 -4.15 -16.13 -16.36
N ALA A 6 -3.85 -15.40 -15.31
CA ALA A 6 -2.78 -14.41 -15.30
C ALA A 6 -1.99 -14.49 -14.01
N LYS A 7 -0.67 -14.30 -14.12
CA LYS A 7 0.22 -14.24 -12.96
C LYS A 7 0.76 -12.84 -12.87
N ILE A 8 0.59 -12.20 -11.73
CA ILE A 8 1.08 -10.85 -11.52
C ILE A 8 1.82 -10.73 -10.20
N LYS A 9 2.72 -9.74 -10.14
CA LYS A 9 3.38 -9.34 -8.90
C LYS A 9 2.75 -8.05 -8.44
N ILE A 10 2.29 -8.02 -7.21
CA ILE A 10 1.76 -6.79 -6.62
C ILE A 10 2.64 -6.37 -5.45
N LYS A 11 2.87 -5.08 -5.36
CA LYS A 11 3.64 -4.50 -4.27
C LYS A 11 2.92 -3.25 -3.78
N ALA A 12 2.51 -3.27 -2.52
CA ALA A 12 1.96 -2.09 -1.89
C ALA A 12 3.06 -1.07 -1.62
N GLY A 13 2.69 0.17 -1.46
CA GLY A 13 3.66 1.23 -1.19
C GLY A 13 4.29 1.09 0.19
N ASN A 14 5.54 1.54 0.32
CA ASN A 14 6.21 1.57 1.61
C ASN A 14 5.72 2.78 2.40
N GLY A 15 5.74 2.68 3.72
CA GLY A 15 5.49 3.83 4.58
C GLY A 15 6.63 4.84 4.49
N GLY A 16 6.32 6.10 4.59
CA GLY A 16 7.34 7.15 4.62
C GLY A 16 8.03 7.19 5.98
N ASP A 17 9.26 7.69 6.01
CA ASP A 17 10.02 7.81 7.26
C ASP A 17 9.54 9.00 8.07
N GLY A 18 9.63 8.89 9.37
CA GLY A 18 9.42 10.02 10.27
C GLY A 18 10.56 11.03 10.14
N ALA A 19 10.26 12.30 10.37
CA ALA A 19 11.24 13.36 10.26
C ALA A 19 11.99 13.56 11.59
N VAL A 20 13.25 13.96 11.49
CA VAL A 20 14.05 14.41 12.63
C VAL A 20 14.29 15.90 12.42
N THR A 21 13.44 16.72 13.03
CA THR A 21 13.55 18.17 12.93
C THR A 21 13.29 18.80 14.29
N PHE A 22 13.70 20.05 14.44
CA PHE A 22 13.53 20.80 15.67
C PHE A 22 12.93 22.14 15.34
N HIS A 23 12.03 22.58 16.23
CA HIS A 23 11.39 23.88 16.08
C HIS A 23 12.44 24.98 16.12
N ARG A 24 12.40 25.87 15.16
CA ARG A 24 13.30 27.02 15.09
C ARG A 24 12.49 28.29 14.88
N GLU A 25 12.75 29.27 15.71
CA GLU A 25 12.17 30.59 15.58
C GLU A 25 13.29 31.61 15.64
N LYS A 26 12.99 32.82 15.16
CA LYS A 26 13.87 33.95 15.30
C LYS A 26 14.09 34.15 16.82
N TYR A 27 15.29 34.24 17.26
CA TYR A 27 15.71 34.37 18.68
C TYR A 27 15.60 33.09 19.52
N VAL A 28 15.22 31.96 18.95
CA VAL A 28 15.25 30.68 19.65
C VAL A 28 16.30 29.80 18.97
N ALA A 29 17.38 29.50 19.66
CA ALA A 29 18.49 28.75 19.09
C ALA A 29 18.16 27.28 18.87
N SER A 30 17.39 26.66 19.76
CA SER A 30 16.92 25.31 19.59
C SER A 30 15.60 25.14 20.31
N GLY A 31 14.61 24.70 19.57
CA GLY A 31 13.31 24.33 20.12
C GLY A 31 13.19 22.84 20.32
N GLY A 32 12.03 22.38 20.78
CA GLY A 32 11.74 20.98 20.92
C GLY A 32 11.62 20.27 19.56
N PRO A 33 11.49 18.93 19.60
CA PRO A 33 11.33 18.16 18.37
C PRO A 33 9.99 18.48 17.70
N ASP A 34 10.02 18.69 16.40
CA ASP A 34 8.82 18.97 15.61
C ASP A 34 8.72 18.12 14.35
N GLY A 35 9.45 17.01 14.30
CA GLY A 35 9.39 16.11 13.18
C GLY A 35 8.03 15.44 13.07
N GLY A 36 7.44 15.51 11.89
CA GLY A 36 6.18 14.86 11.60
C GLY A 36 6.34 13.39 11.22
N ASP A 37 5.24 12.66 11.26
CA ASP A 37 5.23 11.25 10.91
C ASP A 37 5.29 11.08 9.39
N GLY A 38 5.80 9.94 8.93
CA GLY A 38 5.71 9.58 7.53
C GLY A 38 4.28 9.19 7.15
N GLY A 39 3.94 9.31 5.88
CA GLY A 39 2.65 8.89 5.36
C GLY A 39 2.58 7.37 5.17
N LYS A 40 1.38 6.84 5.13
CA LYS A 40 1.15 5.43 4.86
C LYS A 40 1.35 5.16 3.37
N GLY A 41 1.95 4.02 3.02
CA GLY A 41 2.01 3.58 1.63
C GLY A 41 0.64 3.16 1.11
N GLY A 42 0.45 3.24 -0.21
CA GLY A 42 -0.80 2.85 -0.83
C GLY A 42 -1.03 1.35 -0.80
N ASP A 43 -2.29 0.95 -0.71
CA ASP A 43 -2.68 -0.46 -0.78
C ASP A 43 -2.91 -0.89 -2.23
N ILE A 44 -2.82 -2.18 -2.48
CA ILE A 44 -3.26 -2.76 -3.75
C ILE A 44 -4.65 -3.36 -3.53
N ILE A 45 -5.62 -2.90 -4.29
CA ILE A 45 -7.02 -3.31 -4.16
C ILE A 45 -7.50 -3.87 -5.50
N PHE A 46 -8.04 -5.08 -5.47
CA PHE A 46 -8.76 -5.62 -6.62
C PHE A 46 -10.23 -5.22 -6.51
N GLU A 47 -10.77 -4.72 -7.60
CA GLU A 47 -12.16 -4.30 -7.65
C GLU A 47 -12.84 -4.91 -8.87
N VAL A 48 -14.04 -5.44 -8.68
CA VAL A 48 -14.79 -6.04 -9.77
C VAL A 48 -15.30 -4.97 -10.73
N ASP A 49 -15.07 -5.20 -12.02
CA ASP A 49 -15.62 -4.38 -13.08
C ASP A 49 -16.44 -5.28 -14.00
N ASP A 50 -17.75 -5.12 -13.97
CA ASP A 50 -18.66 -5.95 -14.74
C ASP A 50 -18.52 -5.75 -16.25
N ASN A 51 -17.84 -4.69 -16.67
CA ASN A 51 -17.57 -4.45 -18.09
C ASN A 51 -16.37 -5.23 -18.60
N LEU A 52 -15.58 -5.83 -17.72
CA LEU A 52 -14.46 -6.66 -18.11
C LEU A 52 -14.89 -8.12 -18.21
N ALA A 53 -14.50 -8.77 -19.28
CA ALA A 53 -14.82 -10.18 -19.50
C ALA A 53 -13.58 -11.08 -19.47
N THR A 54 -12.38 -10.50 -19.45
CA THR A 54 -11.14 -11.25 -19.63
C THR A 54 -10.00 -10.62 -18.82
N LEU A 55 -8.99 -11.43 -18.52
CA LEU A 55 -7.75 -10.98 -17.89
C LEU A 55 -6.65 -10.68 -18.91
N ALA A 56 -7.01 -10.44 -20.16
CA ALA A 56 -6.03 -10.25 -21.23
C ALA A 56 -5.03 -9.12 -20.97
N ASP A 57 -5.47 -8.03 -20.32
CA ASP A 57 -4.60 -6.90 -20.02
C ASP A 57 -3.45 -7.28 -19.10
N PHE A 58 -3.64 -8.28 -18.26
CA PHE A 58 -2.60 -8.72 -17.32
C PHE A 58 -1.50 -9.53 -17.99
N ARG A 59 -1.65 -9.89 -19.24
CA ARG A 59 -0.59 -10.51 -20.01
C ARG A 59 0.47 -9.51 -20.44
N TYR A 60 0.08 -8.24 -20.54
CA TYR A 60 0.97 -7.16 -20.97
C TYR A 60 1.62 -6.46 -19.77
N LYS A 61 0.86 -6.27 -18.71
CA LYS A 61 1.38 -5.64 -17.48
C LYS A 61 1.27 -6.64 -16.35
N ARG A 62 2.42 -7.08 -15.86
CA ARG A 62 2.51 -8.11 -14.82
C ARG A 62 2.99 -7.62 -13.46
N LYS A 63 3.39 -6.36 -13.38
CA LYS A 63 3.84 -5.75 -12.12
C LYS A 63 2.98 -4.55 -11.80
N TYR A 64 2.50 -4.51 -10.59
CA TYR A 64 1.68 -3.40 -10.10
C TYR A 64 2.26 -2.93 -8.78
N THR A 65 2.57 -1.65 -8.69
CA THR A 65 3.17 -1.06 -7.50
C THR A 65 2.38 0.17 -7.10
N ALA A 66 1.92 0.20 -5.86
CA ALA A 66 1.26 1.38 -5.31
C ALA A 66 2.33 2.39 -4.84
N PRO A 67 2.01 3.68 -4.86
CA PRO A 67 2.97 4.69 -4.43
C PRO A 67 3.29 4.61 -2.94
N ASP A 68 4.51 5.01 -2.60
CA ASP A 68 4.97 5.07 -1.21
C ASP A 68 4.36 6.26 -0.51
N GLY A 69 4.27 6.19 0.81
CA GLY A 69 3.97 7.35 1.63
C GLY A 69 5.14 8.32 1.61
N LYS A 70 4.83 9.60 1.76
CA LYS A 70 5.86 10.63 1.79
C LYS A 70 6.50 10.71 3.16
N ARG A 71 7.74 11.13 3.19
CA ARG A 71 8.46 11.38 4.43
C ARG A 71 7.80 12.50 5.23
N GLY A 72 7.84 12.42 6.54
CA GLY A 72 7.39 13.51 7.41
C GLY A 72 8.27 14.74 7.24
N ASP A 73 7.76 15.88 7.69
CA ASP A 73 8.45 17.15 7.55
C ASP A 73 8.43 17.92 8.86
N GLY A 74 9.16 19.01 8.94
CA GLY A 74 9.19 19.88 10.11
C GLY A 74 7.85 20.53 10.39
N GLY A 75 7.69 21.10 11.58
CA GLY A 75 6.43 21.72 11.99
C GLY A 75 5.32 20.71 12.25
N ARG A 76 5.70 19.49 12.62
CA ARG A 76 4.77 18.37 12.88
C ARG A 76 3.93 17.99 11.66
N ARG A 77 4.42 18.31 10.46
CA ARG A 77 3.68 17.98 9.25
C ARG A 77 3.84 16.51 8.91
N ARG A 78 2.71 15.84 8.84
CA ARG A 78 2.69 14.45 8.42
C ARG A 78 2.93 14.35 6.92
N GLY A 79 3.73 13.37 6.50
CA GLY A 79 3.90 13.09 5.09
C GLY A 79 2.58 12.64 4.45
N LYS A 80 2.39 12.97 3.18
CA LYS A 80 1.20 12.58 2.45
C LYS A 80 1.14 11.07 2.29
N ASN A 81 -0.03 10.47 2.48
CA ASN A 81 -0.24 9.05 2.23
C ASN A 81 -0.14 8.76 0.73
N GLY A 82 0.41 7.60 0.39
CA GLY A 82 0.35 7.12 -0.98
C GLY A 82 -1.08 6.73 -1.35
N GLU A 83 -1.46 6.97 -2.60
CA GLU A 83 -2.78 6.59 -3.06
C GLU A 83 -2.89 5.09 -3.26
N ASN A 84 -4.06 4.53 -2.98
CA ASN A 84 -4.31 3.13 -3.24
C ASN A 84 -4.35 2.88 -4.75
N LEU A 85 -3.77 1.78 -5.16
CA LEU A 85 -3.85 1.34 -6.55
C LEU A 85 -5.01 0.35 -6.68
N VAL A 86 -6.00 0.72 -7.49
CA VAL A 86 -7.15 -0.13 -7.74
C VAL A 86 -6.93 -0.85 -9.07
N ILE A 87 -7.00 -2.18 -9.02
CA ILE A 87 -6.84 -3.04 -10.19
C ILE A 87 -8.21 -3.61 -10.52
N LYS A 88 -8.71 -3.33 -11.70
CA LYS A 88 -10.01 -3.83 -12.14
C LYS A 88 -9.89 -5.25 -12.65
N ILE A 89 -10.80 -6.11 -12.22
CA ILE A 89 -10.84 -7.51 -12.62
C ILE A 89 -12.27 -7.92 -12.95
N PRO A 90 -12.45 -8.94 -13.78
CA PRO A 90 -13.79 -9.45 -14.08
C PRO A 90 -14.46 -10.07 -12.85
N ARG A 91 -15.77 -10.04 -12.82
CA ARG A 91 -16.53 -10.74 -11.79
C ARG A 91 -16.28 -12.23 -11.85
N GLY A 92 -16.19 -12.87 -10.70
CA GLY A 92 -15.94 -14.31 -10.63
C GLY A 92 -14.46 -14.69 -10.68
N THR A 93 -13.57 -13.70 -10.71
CA THR A 93 -12.13 -13.98 -10.67
C THR A 93 -11.74 -14.57 -9.30
N ILE A 94 -10.99 -15.65 -9.31
CA ILE A 94 -10.43 -16.23 -8.10
C ILE A 94 -8.99 -15.78 -7.98
N ILE A 95 -8.65 -15.22 -6.83
CA ILE A 95 -7.31 -14.72 -6.54
C ILE A 95 -6.62 -15.71 -5.64
N ARG A 96 -5.49 -16.25 -6.08
CA ARG A 96 -4.70 -17.22 -5.32
C ARG A 96 -3.28 -16.74 -5.12
N GLU A 97 -2.67 -17.17 -4.03
CA GLU A 97 -1.25 -16.93 -3.82
C GLU A 97 -0.46 -17.88 -4.71
N ALA A 98 0.55 -17.36 -5.40
CA ALA A 98 1.28 -18.14 -6.42
C ALA A 98 2.05 -19.32 -5.85
N GLU A 99 2.65 -19.19 -4.66
CA GLU A 99 3.46 -20.25 -4.08
C GLU A 99 2.63 -21.34 -3.44
N SER A 100 1.70 -20.99 -2.58
CA SER A 100 0.89 -21.96 -1.84
C SER A 100 -0.36 -22.39 -2.57
N ASN A 101 -0.74 -21.67 -3.62
CA ASN A 101 -1.99 -21.85 -4.36
C ASN A 101 -3.23 -21.71 -3.48
N ALA A 102 -3.08 -21.08 -2.31
CA ALA A 102 -4.21 -20.84 -1.41
C ALA A 102 -5.12 -19.74 -1.98
N VAL A 103 -6.42 -19.92 -1.84
CA VAL A 103 -7.39 -18.93 -2.28
C VAL A 103 -7.33 -17.73 -1.33
N MET A 104 -6.99 -16.54 -1.87
CA MET A 104 -7.00 -15.31 -1.12
C MET A 104 -8.39 -14.68 -1.12
N ALA A 105 -9.06 -14.71 -2.26
CA ALA A 105 -10.40 -14.16 -2.39
C ALA A 105 -11.12 -14.77 -3.59
N ASP A 106 -12.43 -14.88 -3.47
CA ASP A 106 -13.31 -15.27 -4.57
C ASP A 106 -14.20 -14.07 -4.88
N MET A 107 -13.99 -13.49 -6.03
CA MET A 107 -14.65 -12.24 -6.42
C MET A 107 -16.04 -12.47 -7.06
N SER A 108 -16.57 -13.67 -6.96
CA SER A 108 -17.97 -13.90 -7.34
C SER A 108 -18.93 -13.29 -6.32
N GLU A 109 -18.53 -13.24 -5.07
CA GLU A 109 -19.34 -12.68 -3.98
C GLU A 109 -18.87 -11.30 -3.52
N LYS A 110 -17.58 -11.05 -3.61
CA LYS A 110 -16.99 -9.78 -3.17
C LYS A 110 -16.90 -8.81 -4.34
N THR A 111 -17.05 -7.54 -4.05
CA THR A 111 -16.88 -6.48 -5.06
C THR A 111 -15.49 -5.85 -4.99
N SER A 112 -14.82 -5.95 -3.85
CA SER A 112 -13.45 -5.45 -3.70
C SER A 112 -12.69 -6.27 -2.68
N PHE A 113 -11.36 -6.28 -2.81
CA PHE A 113 -10.49 -7.02 -1.92
C PHE A 113 -9.13 -6.34 -1.83
N VAL A 114 -8.67 -6.09 -0.60
CA VAL A 114 -7.34 -5.53 -0.37
C VAL A 114 -6.33 -6.68 -0.41
N ALA A 115 -5.58 -6.75 -1.49
CA ALA A 115 -4.64 -7.85 -1.71
C ALA A 115 -3.27 -7.62 -1.08
N ALA A 116 -2.86 -6.37 -0.95
CA ALA A 116 -1.60 -6.02 -0.30
C ALA A 116 -1.78 -4.69 0.43
N LYS A 117 -1.37 -4.66 1.68
CA LYS A 117 -1.48 -3.45 2.49
C LYS A 117 -0.21 -2.64 2.43
N GLY A 118 -0.34 -1.34 2.31
CA GLY A 118 0.78 -0.42 2.35
C GLY A 118 1.45 -0.41 3.72
N GLY A 119 2.72 -0.05 3.74
CA GLY A 119 3.47 0.07 4.98
C GLY A 119 2.99 1.25 5.80
N ARG A 120 3.18 1.16 7.11
CA ARG A 120 2.84 2.27 8.01
C ARG A 120 3.92 3.32 7.98
N GLY A 121 3.52 4.58 8.08
CA GLY A 121 4.46 5.67 8.22
C GLY A 121 5.21 5.59 9.55
N GLY A 122 6.48 5.95 9.54
CA GLY A 122 7.30 5.97 10.74
C GLY A 122 6.99 7.19 11.60
N TRP A 123 7.15 7.05 12.91
CA TRP A 123 6.96 8.18 13.83
C TRP A 123 8.08 9.19 13.70
N GLY A 124 7.72 10.47 13.65
CA GLY A 124 8.67 11.55 13.73
C GLY A 124 9.26 11.67 15.15
N ASN A 125 10.32 12.46 15.27
CA ASN A 125 11.02 12.56 16.55
C ASN A 125 10.18 13.18 17.67
N THR A 126 9.07 13.85 17.33
CA THR A 126 8.15 14.41 18.32
C THR A 126 7.62 13.35 19.27
N HIS A 127 7.38 12.13 18.78
CA HIS A 127 6.87 11.02 19.59
C HIS A 127 7.88 10.48 20.61
N PHE A 128 9.17 10.79 20.44
CA PHE A 128 10.23 10.26 21.27
C PHE A 128 10.73 11.24 22.32
N LYS A 129 10.06 12.37 22.46
CA LYS A 129 10.37 13.34 23.50
C LYS A 129 9.99 12.78 24.86
N THR A 130 10.94 12.78 25.79
CA THR A 130 10.72 12.35 27.17
C THR A 130 11.27 13.42 28.10
N PRO A 131 10.90 13.41 29.42
CA PRO A 131 11.48 14.35 30.37
C PRO A 131 13.00 14.29 30.45
N THR A 132 13.59 13.12 30.21
CA THR A 132 15.04 12.94 30.25
C THR A 132 15.69 13.15 28.87
N ARG A 133 14.92 13.05 27.81
CA ARG A 133 15.42 13.27 26.43
C ARG A 133 14.49 14.22 25.71
N GLN A 134 14.83 15.50 25.75
CA GLN A 134 13.99 16.54 25.17
C GLN A 134 14.35 16.91 23.73
N THR A 135 15.47 16.40 23.23
CA THR A 135 15.92 16.64 21.86
C THR A 135 16.28 15.32 21.17
N PRO A 136 15.28 14.44 20.96
CA PRO A 136 15.58 13.15 20.31
C PRO A 136 16.05 13.37 18.88
N ARG A 137 17.17 12.74 18.52
CA ARG A 137 17.77 12.86 17.19
C ARG A 137 17.49 11.64 16.32
N PHE A 138 16.41 10.95 16.60
CA PHE A 138 16.03 9.77 15.86
C PHE A 138 14.53 9.76 15.60
N ALA A 139 14.14 9.07 14.57
CA ALA A 139 12.75 8.83 14.21
C ALA A 139 12.65 7.39 13.74
N LYS A 140 11.43 6.88 13.59
CA LYS A 140 11.24 5.56 13.02
C LYS A 140 11.15 5.61 11.51
N SER A 141 11.76 4.63 10.87
CA SER A 141 11.54 4.41 9.44
C SER A 141 10.14 3.89 9.20
N GLY A 142 9.60 4.16 8.02
CA GLY A 142 8.35 3.53 7.60
C GLY A 142 8.54 2.03 7.43
N THR A 143 7.47 1.27 7.54
CA THR A 143 7.52 -0.17 7.31
C THR A 143 7.36 -0.45 5.81
N PRO A 144 7.94 -1.55 5.31
CA PRO A 144 7.76 -1.90 3.89
C PRO A 144 6.31 -2.30 3.60
N GLY A 145 5.87 -2.02 2.39
CA GLY A 145 4.59 -2.51 1.91
C GLY A 145 4.62 -3.99 1.62
N ALA A 146 3.47 -4.64 1.68
CA ALA A 146 3.37 -6.06 1.40
C ALA A 146 3.66 -6.34 -0.07
N VAL A 147 4.34 -7.45 -0.32
CA VAL A 147 4.62 -7.94 -1.67
C VAL A 147 3.96 -9.30 -1.82
N SER A 148 3.27 -9.51 -2.92
CA SER A 148 2.62 -10.78 -3.19
C SER A 148 2.71 -11.13 -4.66
N TYR A 149 2.85 -12.42 -4.93
CA TYR A 149 2.75 -12.96 -6.28
C TYR A 149 1.40 -13.67 -6.34
N THR A 150 0.54 -13.23 -7.25
CA THR A 150 -0.82 -13.73 -7.30
C THR A 150 -1.15 -14.37 -8.64
N HIS A 151 -1.99 -15.40 -8.57
CA HIS A 151 -2.62 -16.00 -9.74
C HIS A 151 -4.05 -15.50 -9.80
N LEU A 152 -4.41 -14.95 -10.94
CA LEU A 152 -5.78 -14.56 -11.22
C LEU A 152 -6.36 -15.59 -12.18
N ARG A 153 -7.51 -16.13 -11.85
CA ARG A 153 -8.20 -17.07 -12.70
C ARG A 153 -9.65 -16.64 -12.87
N ALA A 154 -9.99 -16.21 -14.07
CA ALA A 154 -11.34 -15.85 -14.39
C ALA A 154 -12.03 -17.00 -15.12
N HIS A 155 -13.23 -17.34 -14.70
CA HIS A 155 -14.05 -18.24 -15.45
C HIS A 155 -14.97 -17.42 -16.35
N GLU A 156 -15.08 -17.84 -17.60
CA GLU A 156 -16.13 -17.34 -18.42
C GLU A 156 -17.44 -17.80 -17.79
N THR A 157 -18.23 -16.84 -17.42
CA THR A 157 -19.52 -17.16 -16.90
C THR A 157 -20.40 -17.44 -18.05
N CYS A 158 -20.17 -18.38 -18.71
CA CYS A 158 -21.07 -18.78 -19.61
C CYS A 158 -22.19 -19.41 -18.98
N ALA A 159 -22.65 -18.79 -18.69
CA ALA A 159 -23.40 -19.50 -18.37
C ALA A 159 -23.87 -20.39 -19.36
N ASP A 160 -23.35 -20.35 -19.57
CA ASP A 160 -23.55 -20.98 -20.14
C ASP A 160 -23.83 -21.88 -20.04
N LEU A 161 -24.03 -21.83 -19.79
CA LEU A 161 -24.31 -22.50 -19.84
C LEU A 161 -24.87 -23.03 -20.35
#